data_fd271c54bbd02ee2c251ca2d620de2bf
#
_entry.id   fd271c54bbd02ee2c251ca2d620de2bf
#
_cell.length_a   1.000
_cell.length_b   1.000
_cell.length_c   1.000
_cell.angle_alpha   90.00
_cell.angle_beta   90.00
_cell.angle_gamma   90.00
#
_symmetry.space_group_name_H-M   'P 1'
#
loop_
_entity.id
_entity.type
_entity.pdbx_description
1 polymer ?
#
loop_
_entity_poly.entity_id
_entity_poly.type
_entity_poly.pdbx_seq_one_letter_code
_entity_poly.pdbx_strand_id
1 'polypeptide(L)'
;MNDLKKGALLSYAGVAFNALSGLLYTPWMISCIGSDDYGLYTLAMSAVNLFLLDFGLGDAVSRFLSAYYAKGDERRANAFLGVVLKLYIAIATVVFALLALVYFNIDVIYANLGDDQLGIFKGLFFVVACYSVVSLPLISFNGILTANEKFVALNGINLVQKVAAVALIVVALLLNEGVFAIVLINAGTGLVCSLLKYLVVSRGTSARYSVRPDVQISYREVLGFSFWSMVVQICQRFIFTIMPSVLAIVSNAWEITLFGLASSLESYVYTVASALNGLFMPKVSRILNAKDVNELHRLNLRIGRIQLAIIGGIVGGFLAIGSRFAACWVGPEYGMLVICTLFIIIPSVFDLPLLVENTAIVAAGYVKQRGVIYITMAMMNIVLGFLLASRFGAAGACAAICLSYFVRTAGQCVLYKKYLGFRLSNFLKSAYPFWLVAAGIAIVVTAIVSNGIPIGGWLGLLLCAMVFLVVYVVALFSVYFNGSEIGLVKSLIGKGK
;
A
#
# COMPACT_ATOMS: atom_id res chain seq x y z
N MET A 1 -9.80 -26.54 -11.30
CA MET A 1 -8.95 -25.33 -11.19
C MET A 1 -8.43 -25.34 -9.77
N ASN A 2 -7.11 -25.41 -9.56
CA ASN A 2 -6.54 -25.53 -8.21
C ASN A 2 -6.97 -24.38 -7.33
N ASP A 3 -7.19 -24.62 -6.03
CA ASP A 3 -7.65 -23.61 -5.06
C ASP A 3 -6.73 -22.38 -5.00
N LEU A 4 -5.44 -22.57 -5.28
CA LEU A 4 -4.47 -21.49 -5.45
C LEU A 4 -4.87 -20.53 -6.59
N LYS A 5 -5.27 -21.05 -7.77
CA LYS A 5 -5.67 -20.20 -8.91
C LYS A 5 -6.99 -19.47 -8.64
N LYS A 6 -7.94 -20.13 -7.99
CA LYS A 6 -9.20 -19.49 -7.56
C LYS A 6 -8.96 -18.42 -6.51
N GLY A 7 -8.11 -18.71 -5.52
CA GLY A 7 -7.71 -17.75 -4.50
C GLY A 7 -7.00 -16.52 -5.08
N ALA A 8 -6.09 -16.72 -6.04
CA ALA A 8 -5.44 -15.61 -6.76
C ALA A 8 -6.45 -14.76 -7.54
N LEU A 9 -7.39 -15.37 -8.25
CA LEU A 9 -8.45 -14.67 -8.98
C LEU A 9 -9.31 -13.80 -8.05
N LEU A 10 -9.71 -14.34 -6.89
CA LEU A 10 -10.46 -13.59 -5.86
C LEU A 10 -9.64 -12.43 -5.29
N SER A 11 -8.33 -12.62 -5.10
CA SER A 11 -7.44 -11.55 -4.65
C SER A 11 -7.39 -10.42 -5.68
N TYR A 12 -7.16 -10.72 -6.96
CA TYR A 12 -7.16 -9.70 -8.03
C TYR A 12 -8.52 -9.03 -8.19
N ALA A 13 -9.62 -9.79 -8.08
CA ALA A 13 -10.96 -9.22 -8.08
C ALA A 13 -11.17 -8.23 -6.91
N GLY A 14 -10.67 -8.59 -5.72
CA GLY A 14 -10.71 -7.71 -4.55
C GLY A 14 -9.89 -6.43 -4.72
N VAL A 15 -8.73 -6.51 -5.37
CA VAL A 15 -7.90 -5.35 -5.72
C VAL A 15 -8.59 -4.45 -6.73
N ALA A 16 -9.12 -5.03 -7.81
CA ALA A 16 -9.84 -4.29 -8.84
C ALA A 16 -11.10 -3.62 -8.27
N PHE A 17 -11.89 -4.35 -7.47
CA PHE A 17 -13.06 -3.79 -6.79
C PHE A 17 -12.68 -2.62 -5.88
N ASN A 18 -11.61 -2.76 -5.08
CA ASN A 18 -11.16 -1.69 -4.17
C ASN A 18 -10.73 -0.42 -4.92
N ALA A 19 -10.02 -0.56 -6.04
CA ALA A 19 -9.60 0.58 -6.85
C ALA A 19 -10.79 1.25 -7.55
N LEU A 20 -11.65 0.46 -8.20
CA LEU A 20 -12.82 0.98 -8.91
C LEU A 20 -13.84 1.59 -7.96
N SER A 21 -14.18 0.89 -6.87
CA SER A 21 -15.11 1.43 -5.87
C SER A 21 -14.56 2.69 -5.23
N GLY A 22 -13.28 2.72 -4.85
CA GLY A 22 -12.66 3.91 -4.27
C GLY A 22 -12.68 5.11 -5.22
N LEU A 23 -12.40 4.91 -6.51
CA LEU A 23 -12.46 5.99 -7.49
C LEU A 23 -13.89 6.53 -7.71
N LEU A 24 -14.90 5.67 -7.69
CA LEU A 24 -16.28 6.08 -7.93
C LEU A 24 -16.97 6.57 -6.66
N TYR A 25 -16.73 5.90 -5.54
CA TYR A 25 -17.43 6.11 -4.28
C TYR A 25 -16.87 7.29 -3.48
N THR A 26 -15.54 7.54 -3.51
CA THR A 26 -14.93 8.58 -2.67
C THR A 26 -15.46 10.00 -2.94
N PRO A 27 -15.60 10.46 -4.19
CA PRO A 27 -16.15 11.80 -4.46
C PRO A 27 -17.59 11.93 -3.96
N TRP A 28 -18.41 10.90 -4.20
CA TRP A 28 -19.78 10.89 -3.74
C TRP A 28 -19.88 10.89 -2.20
N MET A 29 -19.02 10.12 -1.52
CA MET A 29 -18.94 10.15 -0.07
C MET A 29 -18.59 11.54 0.45
N ILE A 30 -17.60 12.22 -0.15
CA ILE A 30 -17.23 13.59 0.23
C ILE A 30 -18.40 14.56 -0.01
N SER A 31 -19.14 14.42 -1.10
CA SER A 31 -20.32 15.25 -1.35
C SER A 31 -21.45 15.05 -0.33
N CYS A 32 -21.53 13.87 0.30
CA CYS A 32 -22.54 13.57 1.33
C CYS A 32 -22.12 14.07 2.72
N ILE A 33 -20.86 13.82 3.14
CA ILE A 33 -20.42 14.13 4.51
C ILE A 33 -19.64 15.44 4.62
N GLY A 34 -19.20 16.03 3.50
CA GLY A 34 -18.32 17.19 3.47
C GLY A 34 -16.84 16.85 3.55
N SER A 35 -16.01 17.82 3.15
CA SER A 35 -14.55 17.67 3.10
C SER A 35 -13.92 17.54 4.50
N ASP A 36 -14.40 18.30 5.47
CA ASP A 36 -13.83 18.33 6.81
C ASP A 36 -14.06 17.01 7.54
N ASP A 37 -15.28 16.46 7.48
CA ASP A 37 -15.60 15.15 8.05
C ASP A 37 -14.84 14.01 7.37
N TYR A 38 -14.59 14.11 6.05
CA TYR A 38 -13.70 13.18 5.36
C TYR A 38 -12.26 13.28 5.85
N GLY A 39 -11.78 14.50 6.13
CA GLY A 39 -10.47 14.73 6.75
C GLY A 39 -10.38 14.10 8.13
N LEU A 40 -11.38 14.30 8.99
CA LEU A 40 -11.45 13.69 10.33
C LEU A 40 -11.52 12.15 10.27
N TYR A 41 -12.29 11.60 9.34
CA TYR A 41 -12.31 10.16 9.05
C TYR A 41 -10.92 9.65 8.66
N THR A 42 -10.24 10.33 7.74
CA THR A 42 -8.89 10.00 7.29
C THR A 42 -7.89 10.04 8.43
N LEU A 43 -7.98 11.07 9.29
CA LEU A 43 -7.16 11.21 10.48
C LEU A 43 -7.38 10.04 11.46
N ALA A 44 -8.64 9.73 11.78
CA ALA A 44 -8.99 8.65 12.71
C ALA A 44 -8.49 7.30 12.19
N MET A 45 -8.74 6.99 10.92
CA MET A 45 -8.28 5.75 10.28
C MET A 45 -6.76 5.67 10.24
N SER A 46 -6.07 6.77 9.98
CA SER A 46 -4.60 6.81 9.95
C SER A 46 -3.99 6.67 11.33
N ALA A 47 -4.49 7.41 12.32
CA ALA A 47 -3.99 7.35 13.69
C ALA A 47 -4.08 5.93 14.27
N VAL A 48 -5.16 5.21 13.98
CA VAL A 48 -5.33 3.84 14.45
C VAL A 48 -4.56 2.84 13.59
N ASN A 49 -4.52 3.01 12.27
CA ASN A 49 -3.72 2.17 11.39
C ASN A 49 -2.21 2.22 11.71
N LEU A 50 -1.76 3.30 12.37
CA LEU A 50 -0.40 3.40 12.88
C LEU A 50 -0.11 2.29 13.91
N PHE A 51 -1.08 1.93 14.71
CA PHE A 51 -0.96 0.92 15.77
C PHE A 51 -1.44 -0.47 15.34
N LEU A 52 -2.23 -0.58 14.26
CA LEU A 52 -2.67 -1.84 13.67
C LEU A 52 -1.55 -2.48 12.82
N LEU A 53 -0.40 -2.68 13.42
CA LEU A 53 0.72 -3.33 12.77
C LEU A 53 0.70 -4.83 13.11
N ASP A 54 0.78 -5.66 12.07
CA ASP A 54 0.89 -7.12 12.24
C ASP A 54 2.26 -7.56 12.81
N PHE A 55 3.21 -6.63 12.91
CA PHE A 55 4.59 -6.89 13.37
C PHE A 55 5.27 -8.09 12.68
N GLY A 56 4.80 -8.45 11.49
CA GLY A 56 5.29 -9.62 10.73
C GLY A 56 4.91 -10.96 11.36
N LEU A 57 4.05 -10.97 12.37
CA LEU A 57 3.61 -12.20 13.03
C LEU A 57 2.73 -13.06 12.11
N GLY A 58 1.92 -12.46 11.21
CA GLY A 58 1.13 -13.21 10.24
C GLY A 58 1.97 -14.00 9.26
N ASP A 59 3.05 -13.39 8.75
CA ASP A 59 4.03 -14.09 7.91
C ASP A 59 4.77 -15.19 8.68
N ALA A 60 5.14 -14.91 9.94
CA ALA A 60 5.74 -15.92 10.82
C ALA A 60 4.75 -17.08 11.09
N VAL A 61 3.47 -16.79 11.37
CA VAL A 61 2.43 -17.80 11.57
C VAL A 61 2.32 -18.68 10.33
N SER A 62 2.18 -18.08 9.16
CA SER A 62 2.08 -18.85 7.90
C SER A 62 3.29 -19.76 7.69
N ARG A 63 4.51 -19.26 7.89
CA ARG A 63 5.74 -20.01 7.65
C ARG A 63 5.97 -21.14 8.65
N PHE A 64 5.89 -20.84 9.96
CA PHE A 64 6.18 -21.84 10.98
C PHE A 64 5.10 -22.94 11.02
N LEU A 65 3.83 -22.58 10.88
CA LEU A 65 2.75 -23.57 10.81
C LEU A 65 2.89 -24.48 9.59
N SER A 66 3.17 -23.92 8.41
CA SER A 66 3.41 -24.75 7.22
C SER A 66 4.56 -25.73 7.42
N ALA A 67 5.64 -25.30 8.11
CA ALA A 67 6.78 -26.17 8.41
C ALA A 67 6.42 -27.27 9.43
N TYR A 68 5.61 -26.98 10.45
CA TYR A 68 5.17 -27.98 11.42
C TYR A 68 4.17 -28.96 10.81
N TYR A 69 3.20 -28.49 10.02
CA TYR A 69 2.24 -29.35 9.34
C TYR A 69 2.92 -30.27 8.31
N ALA A 70 3.93 -29.79 7.59
CA ALA A 70 4.72 -30.62 6.67
C ALA A 70 5.45 -31.78 7.37
N LYS A 71 5.76 -31.63 8.68
CA LYS A 71 6.38 -32.67 9.53
C LYS A 71 5.36 -33.50 10.29
N GLY A 72 4.07 -33.24 10.16
CA GLY A 72 3.00 -33.91 10.95
C GLY A 72 3.00 -33.55 12.44
N ASP A 73 3.72 -32.48 12.86
CA ASP A 73 3.88 -32.10 14.27
C ASP A 73 2.80 -31.09 14.71
N GLU A 74 1.58 -31.57 14.85
CA GLU A 74 0.44 -30.77 15.30
C GLU A 74 0.62 -30.23 16.74
N ARG A 75 1.35 -30.96 17.59
CA ARG A 75 1.61 -30.51 18.96
C ARG A 75 2.45 -29.23 18.99
N ARG A 76 3.54 -29.19 18.20
CA ARG A 76 4.33 -27.97 18.04
C ARG A 76 3.59 -26.84 17.35
N ALA A 77 2.77 -27.16 16.34
CA ALA A 77 1.92 -26.18 15.68
C ALA A 77 0.98 -25.49 16.67
N ASN A 78 0.29 -26.26 17.52
CA ASN A 78 -0.64 -25.73 18.51
C ASN A 78 0.06 -24.99 19.67
N ALA A 79 1.24 -25.48 20.08
CA ALA A 79 2.10 -24.78 21.06
C ALA A 79 2.57 -23.42 20.52
N PHE A 80 3.01 -23.37 19.25
CA PHE A 80 3.40 -22.15 18.56
C PHE A 80 2.25 -21.15 18.48
N LEU A 81 1.04 -21.57 18.11
CA LEU A 81 -0.15 -20.71 18.11
C LEU A 81 -0.47 -20.15 19.49
N GLY A 82 -0.28 -20.93 20.56
CA GLY A 82 -0.43 -20.43 21.92
C GLY A 82 0.56 -19.30 22.27
N VAL A 83 1.82 -19.41 21.83
CA VAL A 83 2.83 -18.36 21.97
C VAL A 83 2.45 -17.11 21.17
N VAL A 84 2.04 -17.30 19.91
CA VAL A 84 1.60 -16.20 19.02
C VAL A 84 0.40 -15.46 19.62
N LEU A 85 -0.59 -16.15 20.17
CA LEU A 85 -1.74 -15.54 20.82
C LEU A 85 -1.31 -14.67 22.01
N LYS A 86 -0.41 -15.17 22.86
CA LYS A 86 0.14 -14.39 23.99
C LYS A 86 0.87 -13.14 23.52
N LEU A 87 1.64 -13.24 22.43
CA LEU A 87 2.32 -12.09 21.84
C LEU A 87 1.30 -11.06 21.32
N TYR A 88 0.27 -11.48 20.59
CA TYR A 88 -0.77 -10.58 20.12
C TYR A 88 -1.55 -9.92 21.28
N ILE A 89 -1.86 -10.65 22.35
CA ILE A 89 -2.51 -10.08 23.53
C ILE A 89 -1.60 -9.05 24.20
N ALA A 90 -0.30 -9.35 24.36
CA ALA A 90 0.65 -8.41 24.93
C ALA A 90 0.77 -7.13 24.06
N ILE A 91 0.86 -7.28 22.75
CA ILE A 91 0.86 -6.16 21.79
C ILE A 91 -0.44 -5.37 21.90
N ALA A 92 -1.61 -6.05 21.90
CA ALA A 92 -2.91 -5.40 22.03
C ALA A 92 -3.03 -4.60 23.34
N THR A 93 -2.47 -5.10 24.45
CA THR A 93 -2.45 -4.38 25.73
C THR A 93 -1.61 -3.11 25.64
N VAL A 94 -0.42 -3.19 25.03
CA VAL A 94 0.44 -2.01 24.82
C VAL A 94 -0.23 -1.01 23.89
N VAL A 95 -0.81 -1.47 22.78
CA VAL A 95 -1.55 -0.63 21.82
C VAL A 95 -2.74 0.04 22.51
N PHE A 96 -3.51 -0.70 23.31
CA PHE A 96 -4.61 -0.13 24.10
C PHE A 96 -4.13 0.99 25.01
N ALA A 97 -3.04 0.79 25.75
CA ALA A 97 -2.48 1.82 26.64
C ALA A 97 -2.04 3.08 25.86
N LEU A 98 -1.40 2.90 24.68
CA LEU A 98 -0.98 3.99 23.83
C LEU A 98 -2.18 4.75 23.23
N LEU A 99 -3.19 4.02 22.73
CA LEU A 99 -4.41 4.63 22.20
C LEU A 99 -5.20 5.36 23.30
N ALA A 100 -5.28 4.81 24.49
CA ALA A 100 -5.89 5.49 25.64
C ALA A 100 -5.13 6.78 25.99
N LEU A 101 -3.79 6.73 26.00
CA LEU A 101 -2.97 7.92 26.24
C LEU A 101 -3.22 8.99 25.19
N VAL A 102 -3.30 8.62 23.91
CA VAL A 102 -3.65 9.55 22.82
C VAL A 102 -5.06 10.11 23.03
N TYR A 103 -6.05 9.26 23.33
CA TYR A 103 -7.45 9.64 23.53
C TYR A 103 -7.63 10.71 24.60
N PHE A 104 -6.99 10.54 25.75
CA PHE A 104 -7.06 11.51 26.85
C PHE A 104 -6.29 12.82 26.58
N ASN A 105 -5.42 12.85 25.59
CA ASN A 105 -4.63 14.01 25.21
C ASN A 105 -5.01 14.59 23.85
N ILE A 106 -6.10 14.15 23.24
CA ILE A 106 -6.54 14.59 21.89
C ILE A 106 -6.62 16.12 21.81
N ASP A 107 -7.20 16.78 22.82
CA ASP A 107 -7.38 18.23 22.84
C ASP A 107 -6.05 18.99 22.81
N VAL A 108 -5.02 18.45 23.45
CA VAL A 108 -3.70 19.04 23.50
C VAL A 108 -2.91 18.74 22.21
N ILE A 109 -3.02 17.49 21.72
CA ILE A 109 -2.26 17.03 20.55
C ILE A 109 -2.79 17.69 19.28
N TYR A 110 -4.10 17.82 19.14
CA TYR A 110 -4.79 18.32 17.94
C TYR A 110 -5.48 19.67 18.16
N ALA A 111 -4.85 20.55 18.93
CA ALA A 111 -5.40 21.84 19.32
C ALA A 111 -5.73 22.78 18.14
N ASN A 112 -5.22 22.51 16.94
CA ASN A 112 -5.52 23.29 15.73
C ASN A 112 -6.85 22.87 15.05
N LEU A 113 -7.49 21.80 15.51
CA LEU A 113 -8.86 21.47 15.09
C LEU A 113 -9.87 22.30 15.92
N GLY A 114 -10.94 22.77 15.30
CA GLY A 114 -12.02 23.46 16.01
C GLY A 114 -12.72 22.54 17.04
N ASP A 115 -13.36 23.11 18.05
CA ASP A 115 -14.00 22.36 19.14
C ASP A 115 -15.02 21.32 18.63
N ASP A 116 -15.82 21.66 17.64
CA ASP A 116 -16.78 20.76 17.00
C ASP A 116 -16.06 19.59 16.31
N GLN A 117 -14.98 19.87 15.57
CA GLN A 117 -14.17 18.86 14.89
C GLN A 117 -13.47 17.93 15.89
N LEU A 118 -12.98 18.45 17.02
CA LEU A 118 -12.40 17.67 18.09
C LEU A 118 -13.41 16.69 18.70
N GLY A 119 -14.66 17.15 18.92
CA GLY A 119 -15.75 16.30 19.41
C GLY A 119 -16.05 15.13 18.47
N ILE A 120 -16.18 15.41 17.17
CA ILE A 120 -16.36 14.39 16.13
C ILE A 120 -15.17 13.43 16.11
N PHE A 121 -13.94 13.97 16.05
CA PHE A 121 -12.73 13.15 15.99
C PHE A 121 -12.57 12.24 17.19
N LYS A 122 -12.83 12.71 18.43
CA LYS A 122 -12.81 11.87 19.64
C LYS A 122 -13.74 10.67 19.52
N GLY A 123 -14.96 10.88 19.04
CA GLY A 123 -15.92 9.80 18.85
C GLY A 123 -15.45 8.79 17.80
N LEU A 124 -14.99 9.26 16.64
CA LEU A 124 -14.43 8.40 15.58
C LEU A 124 -13.22 7.61 16.08
N PHE A 125 -12.28 8.29 16.73
CA PHE A 125 -11.07 7.69 17.28
C PHE A 125 -11.41 6.60 18.28
N PHE A 126 -12.38 6.82 19.20
CA PHE A 126 -12.80 5.82 20.19
C PHE A 126 -13.31 4.54 19.50
N VAL A 127 -14.20 4.66 18.52
CA VAL A 127 -14.75 3.49 17.79
C VAL A 127 -13.63 2.71 17.11
N VAL A 128 -12.74 3.42 16.38
CA VAL A 128 -11.65 2.76 15.63
C VAL A 128 -10.60 2.18 16.58
N ALA A 129 -10.32 2.82 17.71
CA ALA A 129 -9.40 2.32 18.73
C ALA A 129 -9.93 1.02 19.37
N CYS A 130 -11.19 0.97 19.77
CA CYS A 130 -11.83 -0.24 20.29
C CYS A 130 -11.78 -1.39 19.28
N TYR A 131 -12.15 -1.11 18.03
CA TYR A 131 -12.06 -2.09 16.95
C TYR A 131 -10.64 -2.63 16.78
N SER A 132 -9.65 -1.77 16.82
CA SER A 132 -8.24 -2.13 16.59
C SER A 132 -7.70 -3.07 17.64
N VAL A 133 -7.95 -2.77 18.91
CA VAL A 133 -7.51 -3.62 20.04
C VAL A 133 -8.12 -5.02 19.94
N VAL A 134 -9.42 -5.09 19.62
CA VAL A 134 -10.12 -6.38 19.48
C VAL A 134 -9.65 -7.14 18.24
N SER A 135 -9.35 -6.45 17.13
CA SER A 135 -8.97 -7.09 15.87
C SER A 135 -7.53 -7.62 15.85
N LEU A 136 -6.60 -7.06 16.66
CA LEU A 136 -5.19 -7.45 16.66
C LEU A 136 -4.97 -8.97 16.84
N PRO A 137 -5.53 -9.65 17.87
CA PRO A 137 -5.36 -11.09 18.01
C PRO A 137 -5.96 -11.90 16.85
N LEU A 138 -7.01 -11.34 16.21
CA LEU A 138 -7.74 -12.00 15.13
C LEU A 138 -6.98 -11.97 13.79
N ILE A 139 -5.95 -11.10 13.66
CA ILE A 139 -5.07 -11.07 12.47
C ILE A 139 -4.38 -12.41 12.24
N SER A 140 -4.09 -13.16 13.32
CA SER A 140 -3.46 -14.49 13.24
C SER A 140 -4.22 -15.49 12.34
N PHE A 141 -5.54 -15.34 12.17
CA PHE A 141 -6.33 -16.21 11.30
C PHE A 141 -5.91 -16.12 9.83
N ASN A 142 -5.41 -14.97 9.37
CA ASN A 142 -4.88 -14.84 8.01
C ASN A 142 -3.69 -15.78 7.79
N GLY A 143 -2.74 -15.81 8.74
CA GLY A 143 -1.58 -16.69 8.70
C GLY A 143 -1.96 -18.17 8.78
N ILE A 144 -2.95 -18.51 9.63
CA ILE A 144 -3.44 -19.90 9.77
C ILE A 144 -4.11 -20.38 8.48
N LEU A 145 -4.96 -19.56 7.85
CA LEU A 145 -5.61 -19.90 6.59
C LEU A 145 -4.61 -20.05 5.45
N THR A 146 -3.58 -19.18 5.42
CA THR A 146 -2.48 -19.24 4.44
C THR A 146 -1.65 -20.51 4.63
N ALA A 147 -1.30 -20.89 5.87
CA ALA A 147 -0.56 -22.11 6.19
C ALA A 147 -1.30 -23.39 5.81
N ASN A 148 -2.64 -23.34 5.84
CA ASN A 148 -3.50 -24.45 5.43
C ASN A 148 -3.95 -24.38 3.95
N GLU A 149 -3.32 -23.51 3.14
CA GLU A 149 -3.61 -23.29 1.71
C GLU A 149 -5.08 -22.95 1.40
N LYS A 150 -5.84 -22.42 2.39
CA LYS A 150 -7.24 -22.03 2.25
C LYS A 150 -7.41 -20.64 1.63
N PHE A 151 -6.73 -20.41 0.50
CA PHE A 151 -6.69 -19.11 -0.19
C PHE A 151 -8.06 -18.66 -0.71
N VAL A 152 -8.93 -19.60 -1.11
CA VAL A 152 -10.29 -19.29 -1.58
C VAL A 152 -11.12 -18.71 -0.43
N ALA A 153 -11.09 -19.34 0.74
CA ALA A 153 -11.81 -18.85 1.91
C ALA A 153 -11.27 -17.49 2.37
N LEU A 154 -9.94 -17.35 2.48
CA LEU A 154 -9.29 -16.11 2.90
C LEU A 154 -9.66 -14.93 2.00
N ASN A 155 -9.43 -15.07 0.69
CA ASN A 155 -9.64 -13.98 -0.27
C ASN A 155 -11.14 -13.77 -0.57
N GLY A 156 -11.95 -14.83 -0.52
CA GLY A 156 -13.40 -14.73 -0.65
C GLY A 156 -14.05 -13.94 0.48
N ILE A 157 -13.68 -14.23 1.75
CA ILE A 157 -14.18 -13.48 2.91
C ILE A 157 -13.72 -12.02 2.83
N ASN A 158 -12.46 -11.75 2.44
CA ASN A 158 -11.97 -10.38 2.28
C ASN A 158 -12.71 -9.61 1.18
N LEU A 159 -13.03 -10.26 0.05
CA LEU A 159 -13.82 -9.65 -1.03
C LEU A 159 -15.25 -9.34 -0.57
N VAL A 160 -15.92 -10.32 0.07
CA VAL A 160 -17.27 -10.13 0.61
C VAL A 160 -17.29 -8.99 1.63
N GLN A 161 -16.30 -8.89 2.52
CA GLN A 161 -16.18 -7.78 3.46
C GLN A 161 -16.15 -6.42 2.74
N LYS A 162 -15.31 -6.29 1.71
CA LYS A 162 -15.17 -5.03 0.95
C LYS A 162 -16.47 -4.64 0.26
N VAL A 163 -17.11 -5.61 -0.41
CA VAL A 163 -18.38 -5.39 -1.10
C VAL A 163 -19.47 -5.01 -0.10
N ALA A 164 -19.58 -5.74 1.01
CA ALA A 164 -20.57 -5.48 2.05
C ALA A 164 -20.35 -4.12 2.72
N ALA A 165 -19.08 -3.76 3.02
CA ALA A 165 -18.77 -2.45 3.61
C ALA A 165 -19.21 -1.31 2.67
N VAL A 166 -18.81 -1.36 1.39
CA VAL A 166 -19.20 -0.33 0.42
C VAL A 166 -20.73 -0.26 0.28
N ALA A 167 -21.41 -1.41 0.13
CA ALA A 167 -22.87 -1.44 0.00
C ALA A 167 -23.59 -0.86 1.23
N LEU A 168 -23.16 -1.23 2.44
CA LEU A 168 -23.74 -0.71 3.68
C LEU A 168 -23.48 0.78 3.87
N ILE A 169 -22.27 1.26 3.51
CA ILE A 169 -21.94 2.68 3.58
C ILE A 169 -22.79 3.48 2.57
N VAL A 170 -22.99 2.96 1.34
CA VAL A 170 -23.88 3.59 0.37
C VAL A 170 -25.29 3.72 0.93
N VAL A 171 -25.81 2.66 1.54
CA VAL A 171 -27.15 2.70 2.17
C VAL A 171 -27.20 3.72 3.32
N ALA A 172 -26.21 3.74 4.19
CA ALA A 172 -26.14 4.69 5.31
C ALA A 172 -26.09 6.15 4.82
N LEU A 173 -25.30 6.45 3.80
CA LEU A 173 -25.21 7.79 3.23
C LEU A 173 -26.51 8.21 2.51
N LEU A 174 -27.21 7.28 1.86
CA LEU A 174 -28.53 7.56 1.29
C LEU A 174 -29.61 7.85 2.38
N LEU A 175 -29.39 7.33 3.59
CA LEU A 175 -30.23 7.62 4.76
C LEU A 175 -29.78 8.92 5.49
N ASN A 176 -28.84 9.67 4.91
CA ASN A 176 -28.22 10.87 5.50
C ASN A 176 -27.52 10.62 6.84
N GLU A 177 -27.02 9.41 7.06
CA GLU A 177 -26.16 9.10 8.18
C GLU A 177 -24.76 9.70 7.94
N GLY A 178 -24.18 10.27 8.99
CA GLY A 178 -22.89 10.96 8.90
C GLY A 178 -21.66 10.04 8.95
N VAL A 179 -20.51 10.66 9.16
CA VAL A 179 -19.20 10.00 9.20
C VAL A 179 -19.09 8.87 10.24
N PHE A 180 -19.84 8.95 11.35
CA PHE A 180 -19.87 7.89 12.36
C PHE A 180 -20.39 6.55 11.81
N ALA A 181 -21.43 6.58 10.96
CA ALA A 181 -21.95 5.38 10.34
C ALA A 181 -20.90 4.69 9.47
N ILE A 182 -20.11 5.45 8.74
CA ILE A 182 -19.02 4.93 7.90
C ILE A 182 -18.01 4.15 8.75
N VAL A 183 -17.59 4.74 9.87
CA VAL A 183 -16.62 4.12 10.78
C VAL A 183 -17.18 2.87 11.44
N LEU A 184 -18.42 2.93 11.93
CA LEU A 184 -19.10 1.78 12.54
C LEU A 184 -19.30 0.61 11.57
N ILE A 185 -19.66 0.89 10.32
CA ILE A 185 -19.81 -0.11 9.26
C ILE A 185 -18.46 -0.77 8.94
N ASN A 186 -17.38 0.03 8.81
CA ASN A 186 -16.05 -0.52 8.58
C ASN A 186 -15.60 -1.40 9.75
N ALA A 187 -15.77 -0.96 10.99
CA ALA A 187 -15.44 -1.73 12.18
C ALA A 187 -16.28 -3.01 12.29
N GLY A 188 -17.61 -2.90 12.12
CA GLY A 188 -18.56 -4.01 12.21
C GLY A 188 -18.29 -5.07 11.14
N THR A 189 -18.15 -4.67 9.87
CA THR A 189 -17.83 -5.60 8.77
C THR A 189 -16.45 -6.26 8.96
N GLY A 190 -15.48 -5.54 9.52
CA GLY A 190 -14.19 -6.08 9.90
C GLY A 190 -14.27 -7.15 10.98
N LEU A 191 -15.06 -6.94 12.03
CA LEU A 191 -15.30 -7.94 13.09
C LEU A 191 -16.04 -9.17 12.55
N VAL A 192 -17.09 -8.98 11.76
CA VAL A 192 -17.82 -10.08 11.11
C VAL A 192 -16.88 -10.90 10.21
N CYS A 193 -16.03 -10.25 9.43
CA CYS A 193 -15.02 -10.90 8.61
C CYS A 193 -14.06 -11.75 9.47
N SER A 194 -13.58 -11.21 10.59
CA SER A 194 -12.70 -11.91 11.52
C SER A 194 -13.40 -13.11 12.17
N LEU A 195 -14.69 -12.98 12.50
CA LEU A 195 -15.50 -14.08 13.00
C LEU A 195 -15.71 -15.18 11.96
N LEU A 196 -15.97 -14.82 10.70
CA LEU A 196 -16.06 -15.78 9.60
C LEU A 196 -14.75 -16.54 9.40
N LYS A 197 -13.60 -15.85 9.46
CA LYS A 197 -12.28 -16.50 9.41
C LYS A 197 -12.08 -17.46 10.59
N TYR A 198 -12.46 -17.07 11.80
CA TYR A 198 -12.44 -17.94 12.97
C TYR A 198 -13.29 -19.21 12.76
N LEU A 199 -14.50 -19.06 12.23
CA LEU A 199 -15.37 -20.22 11.94
C LEU A 199 -14.76 -21.18 10.91
N VAL A 200 -14.11 -20.63 9.85
CA VAL A 200 -13.41 -21.45 8.86
C VAL A 200 -12.19 -22.15 9.48
N VAL A 201 -11.44 -21.48 10.33
CA VAL A 201 -10.28 -22.05 11.04
C VAL A 201 -10.74 -23.16 12.00
N SER A 202 -11.74 -22.87 12.85
CA SER A 202 -12.21 -23.80 13.90
C SER A 202 -12.83 -25.09 13.35
N ARG A 203 -13.56 -25.01 12.22
CA ARG A 203 -14.24 -26.15 11.59
C ARG A 203 -13.40 -26.83 10.52
N GLY A 204 -12.49 -26.12 9.90
CA GLY A 204 -11.81 -26.58 8.71
C GLY A 204 -10.30 -26.81 8.85
N THR A 205 -9.71 -26.67 10.05
CA THR A 205 -8.29 -26.91 10.29
C THR A 205 -8.08 -27.61 11.63
N SER A 206 -6.91 -28.26 11.79
CA SER A 206 -6.48 -28.83 13.09
C SER A 206 -5.88 -27.80 14.04
N ALA A 207 -5.82 -26.52 13.63
CA ALA A 207 -5.23 -25.45 14.41
C ALA A 207 -5.98 -25.20 15.73
N ARG A 208 -5.28 -25.30 16.86
CA ARG A 208 -5.80 -25.01 18.20
C ARG A 208 -4.78 -24.16 18.96
N TYR A 209 -5.26 -23.25 19.78
CA TYR A 209 -4.40 -22.43 20.64
C TYR A 209 -4.13 -23.17 21.94
N SER A 210 -2.91 -23.72 22.12
CA SER A 210 -2.51 -24.31 23.38
C SER A 210 -1.89 -23.23 24.29
N VAL A 211 -2.66 -22.78 25.29
CA VAL A 211 -2.23 -21.71 26.21
C VAL A 211 -1.15 -22.21 27.19
N ARG A 212 -1.17 -23.51 27.52
CA ARG A 212 -0.16 -24.18 28.36
C ARG A 212 0.44 -25.34 27.58
N PRO A 213 1.39 -25.06 26.66
CA PRO A 213 1.96 -26.09 25.82
C PRO A 213 2.92 -27.00 26.62
N ASP A 214 2.88 -28.30 26.36
CA ASP A 214 3.87 -29.27 26.85
C ASP A 214 5.24 -29.11 26.17
N VAL A 215 5.28 -28.41 25.04
CA VAL A 215 6.47 -28.15 24.23
C VAL A 215 6.83 -26.67 24.31
N GLN A 216 8.05 -26.38 24.75
CA GLN A 216 8.55 -24.99 24.80
C GLN A 216 8.92 -24.49 23.39
N ILE A 217 8.31 -23.37 23.00
CA ILE A 217 8.67 -22.61 21.81
C ILE A 217 9.38 -21.33 22.25
N SER A 218 10.57 -21.06 21.69
CA SER A 218 11.33 -19.89 22.05
C SER A 218 10.74 -18.63 21.42
N TYR A 219 10.36 -17.65 22.24
CA TYR A 219 9.94 -16.31 21.77
C TYR A 219 11.02 -15.64 20.91
N ARG A 220 12.30 -15.88 21.24
CA ARG A 220 13.45 -15.33 20.52
C ARG A 220 13.54 -15.88 19.09
N GLU A 221 13.17 -17.12 18.87
CA GLU A 221 13.16 -17.75 17.55
C GLU A 221 12.07 -17.14 16.66
N VAL A 222 10.88 -16.91 17.24
CA VAL A 222 9.74 -16.30 16.54
C VAL A 222 10.04 -14.85 16.15
N LEU A 223 10.57 -14.04 17.07
CA LEU A 223 10.83 -12.62 16.85
C LEU A 223 12.14 -12.37 16.10
N GLY A 224 13.18 -13.17 16.36
CA GLY A 224 14.53 -12.90 15.82
C GLY A 224 14.63 -13.05 14.30
N PHE A 225 13.90 -13.98 13.72
CA PHE A 225 13.94 -14.27 12.29
C PHE A 225 13.37 -13.12 11.44
N SER A 226 12.30 -12.50 11.89
CA SER A 226 11.54 -11.52 11.10
C SER A 226 11.80 -10.06 11.51
N PHE A 227 12.62 -9.81 12.53
CA PHE A 227 12.78 -8.47 13.13
C PHE A 227 13.10 -7.37 12.11
N TRP A 228 14.12 -7.56 11.27
CA TRP A 228 14.48 -6.54 10.30
C TRP A 228 13.46 -6.39 9.17
N SER A 229 12.81 -7.49 8.76
CA SER A 229 11.70 -7.41 7.80
C SER A 229 10.51 -6.66 8.40
N MET A 230 10.21 -6.91 9.66
CA MET A 230 9.20 -6.18 10.44
C MET A 230 9.52 -4.68 10.50
N VAL A 231 10.76 -4.32 10.85
CA VAL A 231 11.21 -2.92 10.89
C VAL A 231 11.00 -2.23 9.54
N VAL A 232 11.38 -2.89 8.43
CA VAL A 232 11.16 -2.35 7.09
C VAL A 232 9.67 -2.10 6.81
N GLN A 233 8.80 -3.07 7.13
CA GLN A 233 7.35 -2.94 6.91
C GLN A 233 6.74 -1.82 7.77
N ILE A 234 7.13 -1.74 9.04
CA ILE A 234 6.69 -0.67 9.95
C ILE A 234 7.10 0.70 9.41
N CYS A 235 8.38 0.89 9.09
CA CYS A 235 8.86 2.16 8.55
C CYS A 235 8.19 2.54 7.24
N GLN A 236 7.95 1.57 6.35
CA GLN A 236 7.29 1.83 5.07
C GLN A 236 5.83 2.24 5.25
N ARG A 237 5.10 1.60 6.14
CA ARG A 237 3.70 1.94 6.43
C ARG A 237 3.60 3.28 7.16
N PHE A 238 4.50 3.53 8.08
CA PHE A 238 4.53 4.73 8.92
C PHE A 238 4.55 6.03 8.12
N ILE A 239 5.22 6.04 6.95
CA ILE A 239 5.39 7.23 6.11
C ILE A 239 4.05 7.87 5.73
N PHE A 240 3.09 7.07 5.28
CA PHE A 240 1.77 7.57 4.91
C PHE A 240 0.84 7.74 6.10
N THR A 241 0.91 6.85 7.08
CA THR A 241 -0.03 6.87 8.22
C THR A 241 0.26 7.94 9.26
N ILE A 242 1.48 8.48 9.33
CA ILE A 242 1.82 9.56 10.26
C ILE A 242 1.37 10.94 9.75
N MET A 243 1.31 11.16 8.43
CA MET A 243 1.09 12.48 7.86
C MET A 243 -0.26 13.12 8.17
N PRO A 244 -1.39 12.41 8.21
CA PRO A 244 -2.65 13.00 8.67
C PRO A 244 -2.56 13.55 10.09
N SER A 245 -1.86 12.85 11.00
CA SER A 245 -1.63 13.35 12.37
C SER A 245 -0.70 14.57 12.39
N VAL A 246 0.35 14.59 11.57
CA VAL A 246 1.21 15.79 11.41
C VAL A 246 0.39 16.98 10.92
N LEU A 247 -0.44 16.79 9.88
CA LEU A 247 -1.30 17.83 9.33
C LEU A 247 -2.34 18.32 10.36
N ALA A 248 -2.93 17.43 11.13
CA ALA A 248 -3.87 17.81 12.19
C ALA A 248 -3.21 18.65 13.30
N ILE A 249 -1.90 18.44 13.56
CA ILE A 249 -1.15 19.20 14.55
C ILE A 249 -0.76 20.60 14.02
N VAL A 250 -0.43 20.73 12.71
CA VAL A 250 0.16 21.97 12.17
C VAL A 250 -0.76 22.72 11.21
N SER A 251 -1.92 22.15 10.83
CA SER A 251 -2.82 22.70 9.81
C SER A 251 -4.30 22.46 10.18
N ASN A 252 -5.13 22.03 9.25
CA ASN A 252 -6.58 21.88 9.40
C ASN A 252 -7.15 20.64 8.69
N ALA A 253 -8.45 20.38 8.85
CA ALA A 253 -9.14 19.20 8.30
C ALA A 253 -9.14 19.17 6.75
N TRP A 254 -9.22 20.33 6.08
CA TRP A 254 -9.15 20.43 4.63
C TRP A 254 -7.84 19.88 4.06
N GLU A 255 -6.71 20.24 4.68
CA GLU A 255 -5.39 19.74 4.27
C GLU A 255 -5.25 18.24 4.50
N ILE A 256 -5.87 17.70 5.55
CA ILE A 256 -5.94 16.25 5.78
C ILE A 256 -6.72 15.56 4.66
N THR A 257 -7.82 16.17 4.20
CA THR A 257 -8.62 15.67 3.07
C THR A 257 -7.81 15.63 1.79
N LEU A 258 -7.12 16.71 1.43
CA LEU A 258 -6.25 16.77 0.26
C LEU A 258 -5.18 15.67 0.29
N PHE A 259 -4.53 15.50 1.44
CA PHE A 259 -3.55 14.43 1.64
C PHE A 259 -4.17 13.04 1.52
N GLY A 260 -5.34 12.81 2.12
CA GLY A 260 -6.08 11.56 2.08
C GLY A 260 -6.45 11.13 0.66
N LEU A 261 -6.93 12.09 -0.15
CA LEU A 261 -7.23 11.88 -1.57
C LEU A 261 -5.98 11.54 -2.37
N ALA A 262 -4.88 12.30 -2.19
CA ALA A 262 -3.61 12.05 -2.86
C ALA A 262 -3.05 10.66 -2.50
N SER A 263 -3.10 10.29 -1.21
CA SER A 263 -2.66 8.97 -0.73
C SER A 263 -3.50 7.83 -1.29
N SER A 264 -4.81 8.05 -1.47
CA SER A 264 -5.70 7.07 -2.09
C SER A 264 -5.32 6.82 -3.55
N LEU A 265 -5.05 7.88 -4.31
CA LEU A 265 -4.58 7.77 -5.70
C LEU A 265 -3.23 7.05 -5.79
N GLU A 266 -2.28 7.39 -4.91
CA GLU A 266 -0.99 6.67 -4.82
C GLU A 266 -1.19 5.18 -4.56
N SER A 267 -2.06 4.82 -3.64
CA SER A 267 -2.36 3.41 -3.32
C SER A 267 -2.85 2.62 -4.54
N TYR A 268 -3.68 3.24 -5.41
CA TYR A 268 -4.11 2.60 -6.65
C TYR A 268 -2.96 2.46 -7.64
N VAL A 269 -2.15 3.51 -7.81
CA VAL A 269 -0.96 3.50 -8.67
C VAL A 269 0.03 2.43 -8.22
N TYR A 270 0.34 2.40 -6.91
CA TYR A 270 1.25 1.41 -6.34
C TYR A 270 0.75 -0.03 -6.51
N THR A 271 -0.56 -0.25 -6.35
CA THR A 271 -1.18 -1.56 -6.52
C THR A 271 -0.99 -2.10 -7.93
N VAL A 272 -1.22 -1.28 -8.95
CA VAL A 272 -1.00 -1.66 -10.36
C VAL A 272 0.48 -1.92 -10.62
N ALA A 273 1.33 -1.03 -10.16
CA ALA A 273 2.77 -1.11 -10.40
C ALA A 273 3.43 -2.28 -9.64
N SER A 274 2.93 -2.62 -8.46
CA SER A 274 3.46 -3.73 -7.63
C SER A 274 2.95 -5.11 -8.04
N ALA A 275 2.08 -5.22 -9.04
CA ALA A 275 1.55 -6.51 -9.52
C ALA A 275 2.65 -7.49 -9.97
N LEU A 276 3.82 -6.99 -10.35
CA LEU A 276 4.99 -7.80 -10.72
C LEU A 276 5.85 -8.21 -9.52
N ASN A 277 5.59 -7.65 -8.31
CA ASN A 277 6.36 -7.97 -7.12
C ASN A 277 6.21 -9.46 -6.75
N GLY A 278 7.29 -10.07 -6.32
CA GLY A 278 7.31 -11.48 -5.90
C GLY A 278 7.42 -12.50 -7.03
N LEU A 279 7.05 -12.17 -8.27
CA LEU A 279 7.11 -13.12 -9.39
C LEU A 279 8.55 -13.55 -9.74
N PHE A 280 9.51 -12.68 -9.51
CA PHE A 280 10.91 -12.91 -9.91
C PHE A 280 11.78 -13.50 -8.80
N MET A 281 11.27 -13.62 -7.56
CA MET A 281 12.06 -14.14 -6.42
C MET A 281 12.71 -15.50 -6.68
N PRO A 282 12.02 -16.53 -7.25
CA PRO A 282 12.65 -17.81 -7.52
C PRO A 282 13.76 -17.73 -8.59
N LYS A 283 13.55 -16.88 -9.61
CA LYS A 283 14.55 -16.68 -10.67
C LYS A 283 15.77 -15.94 -10.14
N VAL A 284 15.57 -14.87 -9.38
CA VAL A 284 16.64 -14.08 -8.76
C VAL A 284 17.46 -14.95 -7.81
N SER A 285 16.83 -15.77 -6.97
CA SER A 285 17.54 -16.68 -6.06
C SER A 285 18.41 -17.69 -6.82
N ARG A 286 17.95 -18.22 -7.97
CA ARG A 286 18.76 -19.12 -8.81
C ARG A 286 19.97 -18.42 -9.40
N ILE A 287 19.79 -17.20 -9.92
CA ILE A 287 20.88 -16.38 -10.49
C ILE A 287 21.93 -16.06 -9.42
N LEU A 288 21.49 -15.67 -8.21
CA LEU A 288 22.40 -15.40 -7.09
C LEU A 288 23.20 -16.64 -6.68
N ASN A 289 22.57 -17.81 -6.62
CA ASN A 289 23.26 -19.08 -6.32
C ASN A 289 24.28 -19.45 -7.41
N ALA A 290 23.99 -19.13 -8.67
CA ALA A 290 24.93 -19.31 -9.79
C ALA A 290 26.02 -18.21 -9.84
N LYS A 291 25.93 -17.16 -9.00
CA LYS A 291 26.84 -16.00 -8.98
C LYS A 291 26.96 -15.26 -10.32
N ASP A 292 25.95 -15.34 -11.18
CA ASP A 292 25.92 -14.64 -12.47
C ASP A 292 25.37 -13.23 -12.33
N VAL A 293 26.23 -12.31 -11.93
CA VAL A 293 25.89 -10.88 -11.75
C VAL A 293 25.44 -10.24 -13.07
N ASN A 294 25.99 -10.68 -14.21
CA ASN A 294 25.66 -10.12 -15.52
C ASN A 294 24.23 -10.52 -15.93
N GLU A 295 23.79 -11.74 -15.64
CA GLU A 295 22.40 -12.15 -15.87
C GLU A 295 21.43 -11.38 -14.97
N LEU A 296 21.82 -11.14 -13.70
CA LEU A 296 21.03 -10.34 -12.77
C LEU A 296 20.78 -8.93 -13.32
N HIS A 297 21.83 -8.25 -13.78
CA HIS A 297 21.74 -6.89 -14.32
C HIS A 297 20.95 -6.86 -15.64
N ARG A 298 21.11 -7.86 -16.52
CA ARG A 298 20.30 -7.99 -17.75
C ARG A 298 18.82 -8.19 -17.42
N LEU A 299 18.54 -9.03 -16.41
CA LEU A 299 17.15 -9.24 -15.94
C LEU A 299 16.57 -7.94 -15.39
N ASN A 300 17.34 -7.20 -14.56
CA ASN A 300 16.90 -5.92 -14.00
C ASN A 300 16.63 -4.89 -15.11
N LEU A 301 17.52 -4.77 -16.10
CA LEU A 301 17.31 -3.83 -17.21
C LEU A 301 16.01 -4.14 -17.98
N ARG A 302 15.76 -5.43 -18.27
CA ARG A 302 14.56 -5.86 -19.01
C ARG A 302 13.28 -5.62 -18.21
N ILE A 303 13.24 -6.06 -16.96
CA ILE A 303 12.06 -5.91 -16.10
C ILE A 303 11.87 -4.44 -15.71
N GLY A 304 12.97 -3.74 -15.38
CA GLY A 304 12.95 -2.33 -15.03
C GLY A 304 12.43 -1.43 -16.15
N ARG A 305 12.74 -1.73 -17.41
CA ARG A 305 12.16 -1.02 -18.58
C ARG A 305 10.66 -1.24 -18.68
N ILE A 306 10.17 -2.45 -18.45
CA ILE A 306 8.71 -2.73 -18.44
C ILE A 306 8.05 -1.99 -17.27
N GLN A 307 8.63 -2.04 -16.08
CA GLN A 307 8.12 -1.31 -14.92
C GLN A 307 8.10 0.21 -15.19
N LEU A 308 9.18 0.75 -15.77
CA LEU A 308 9.26 2.17 -16.12
C LEU A 308 8.21 2.56 -17.16
N ALA A 309 7.92 1.70 -18.14
CA ALA A 309 6.85 1.94 -19.09
C ALA A 309 5.47 1.99 -18.42
N ILE A 310 5.20 1.11 -17.46
CA ILE A 310 3.91 1.08 -16.73
C ILE A 310 3.77 2.31 -15.84
N ILE A 311 4.70 2.48 -14.88
CA ILE A 311 4.60 3.56 -13.90
C ILE A 311 4.77 4.94 -14.54
N GLY A 312 5.68 5.02 -15.52
CA GLY A 312 5.92 6.25 -16.25
C GLY A 312 4.75 6.66 -17.13
N GLY A 313 3.98 5.69 -17.64
CA GLY A 313 2.71 5.95 -18.34
C GLY A 313 1.66 6.53 -17.41
N ILE A 314 1.54 5.99 -16.18
CA ILE A 314 0.60 6.51 -15.18
C ILE A 314 0.98 7.93 -14.76
N VAL A 315 2.26 8.15 -14.41
CA VAL A 315 2.75 9.47 -13.99
C VAL A 315 2.67 10.48 -15.14
N GLY A 316 3.06 10.09 -16.37
CA GLY A 316 2.95 10.94 -17.57
C GLY A 316 1.50 11.28 -17.90
N GLY A 317 0.58 10.31 -17.80
CA GLY A 317 -0.85 10.53 -17.95
C GLY A 317 -1.39 11.50 -16.92
N PHE A 318 -1.01 11.34 -15.66
CA PHE A 318 -1.43 12.25 -14.60
C PHE A 318 -0.85 13.67 -14.80
N LEU A 319 0.38 13.81 -15.31
CA LEU A 319 0.94 15.10 -15.70
C LEU A 319 0.15 15.76 -16.85
N ALA A 320 -0.32 14.96 -17.82
CA ALA A 320 -1.02 15.47 -19.00
C ALA A 320 -2.48 15.88 -18.72
N ILE A 321 -3.20 15.11 -17.89
CA ILE A 321 -4.65 15.26 -17.70
C ILE A 321 -5.07 15.38 -16.22
N GLY A 322 -4.13 15.41 -15.28
CA GLY A 322 -4.42 15.37 -13.84
C GLY A 322 -5.29 16.53 -13.34
N SER A 323 -5.12 17.73 -13.88
CA SER A 323 -5.97 18.89 -13.53
C SER A 323 -7.43 18.68 -13.96
N ARG A 324 -7.65 18.17 -15.17
CA ARG A 324 -9.01 17.81 -15.64
C ARG A 324 -9.58 16.66 -14.81
N PHE A 325 -8.73 15.67 -14.48
CA PHE A 325 -9.15 14.54 -13.66
C PHE A 325 -9.59 15.01 -12.26
N ALA A 326 -8.80 15.83 -11.57
CA ALA A 326 -9.13 16.34 -10.24
C ALA A 326 -10.45 17.14 -10.26
N ALA A 327 -10.60 18.04 -11.23
CA ALA A 327 -11.81 18.83 -11.39
C ALA A 327 -13.07 18.00 -11.69
N CYS A 328 -12.95 16.93 -12.47
CA CYS A 328 -14.07 16.02 -12.73
C CYS A 328 -14.33 15.05 -11.57
N TRP A 329 -13.28 14.67 -10.83
CA TRP A 329 -13.36 13.62 -9.80
C TRP A 329 -13.91 14.15 -8.48
N VAL A 330 -13.36 15.24 -7.97
CA VAL A 330 -13.71 15.78 -6.64
C VAL A 330 -14.14 17.26 -6.68
N GLY A 331 -13.90 17.96 -7.79
CA GLY A 331 -14.29 19.36 -7.96
C GLY A 331 -13.09 20.27 -8.29
N PRO A 332 -13.36 21.46 -8.90
CA PRO A 332 -12.32 22.39 -9.30
C PRO A 332 -11.56 23.02 -8.12
N GLU A 333 -12.17 23.07 -6.93
CA GLU A 333 -11.58 23.57 -5.69
C GLU A 333 -10.40 22.72 -5.22
N TYR A 334 -10.32 21.45 -5.64
CA TYR A 334 -9.25 20.52 -5.29
C TYR A 334 -8.03 20.60 -6.21
N GLY A 335 -7.77 21.72 -6.86
CA GLY A 335 -6.65 21.88 -7.81
C GLY A 335 -5.28 21.52 -7.22
N MET A 336 -5.06 21.76 -5.92
CA MET A 336 -3.82 21.39 -5.20
C MET A 336 -3.62 19.86 -5.13
N LEU A 337 -4.68 19.05 -5.26
CA LEU A 337 -4.60 17.58 -5.29
C LEU A 337 -3.64 17.07 -6.35
N VAL A 338 -3.55 17.75 -7.50
CA VAL A 338 -2.64 17.36 -8.59
C VAL A 338 -1.19 17.42 -8.15
N ILE A 339 -0.81 18.51 -7.50
CA ILE A 339 0.57 18.70 -6.99
C ILE A 339 0.86 17.69 -5.88
N CYS A 340 -0.06 17.52 -4.93
CA CYS A 340 0.07 16.55 -3.86
C CYS A 340 0.27 15.13 -4.40
N THR A 341 -0.56 14.71 -5.36
CA THR A 341 -0.46 13.38 -5.96
C THR A 341 0.85 13.20 -6.72
N LEU A 342 1.27 14.19 -7.52
CA LEU A 342 2.54 14.13 -8.25
C LEU A 342 3.74 13.97 -7.31
N PHE A 343 3.80 14.71 -6.21
CA PHE A 343 4.88 14.55 -5.23
C PHE A 343 4.97 13.12 -4.68
N ILE A 344 3.85 12.45 -4.47
CA ILE A 344 3.84 11.10 -3.90
C ILE A 344 4.16 10.02 -4.96
N ILE A 345 3.69 10.18 -6.21
CA ILE A 345 3.85 9.16 -7.25
C ILE A 345 5.16 9.27 -8.03
N ILE A 346 5.76 10.45 -8.17
CA ILE A 346 7.03 10.65 -8.92
C ILE A 346 8.18 9.76 -8.40
N PRO A 347 8.42 9.59 -7.09
CA PRO A 347 9.49 8.72 -6.61
C PRO A 347 9.37 7.28 -7.09
N SER A 348 8.15 6.80 -7.33
CA SER A 348 7.90 5.44 -7.82
C SER A 348 8.50 5.18 -9.21
N VAL A 349 8.66 6.23 -10.03
CA VAL A 349 9.34 6.15 -11.33
C VAL A 349 10.80 5.71 -11.18
N PHE A 350 11.44 6.05 -10.06
CA PHE A 350 12.84 5.72 -9.79
C PHE A 350 13.04 4.45 -8.96
N ASP A 351 12.08 4.12 -8.08
CA ASP A 351 12.19 2.99 -7.16
C ASP A 351 11.70 1.67 -7.79
N LEU A 352 10.52 1.68 -8.40
CA LEU A 352 9.90 0.47 -8.93
C LEU A 352 10.68 -0.21 -10.07
N PRO A 353 11.35 0.51 -11.00
CA PRO A 353 12.20 -0.12 -12.01
C PRO A 353 13.40 -0.90 -11.45
N LEU A 354 13.75 -0.71 -10.18
CA LEU A 354 14.83 -1.43 -9.50
C LEU A 354 14.32 -2.67 -8.72
N LEU A 355 13.14 -3.16 -9.04
CA LEU A 355 12.47 -4.29 -8.38
C LEU A 355 13.36 -5.55 -8.27
N VAL A 356 14.09 -5.89 -9.32
CA VAL A 356 14.94 -7.09 -9.38
C VAL A 356 16.12 -6.96 -8.40
N GLU A 357 16.77 -5.79 -8.36
CA GLU A 357 17.88 -5.51 -7.44
C GLU A 357 17.37 -5.47 -5.98
N ASN A 358 16.18 -4.89 -5.75
CA ASN A 358 15.55 -4.92 -4.43
C ASN A 358 15.25 -6.35 -3.97
N THR A 359 14.75 -7.20 -4.86
CA THR A 359 14.50 -8.62 -4.59
C THR A 359 15.81 -9.36 -4.31
N ALA A 360 16.87 -9.05 -5.07
CA ALA A 360 18.19 -9.67 -4.91
C ALA A 360 18.84 -9.34 -3.55
N ILE A 361 18.74 -8.10 -3.05
CA ILE A 361 19.23 -7.71 -1.72
C ILE A 361 18.52 -8.50 -0.61
N VAL A 362 17.20 -8.69 -0.75
CA VAL A 362 16.42 -9.48 0.22
C VAL A 362 16.82 -10.96 0.16
N ALA A 363 16.94 -11.53 -1.05
CA ALA A 363 17.34 -12.92 -1.26
C ALA A 363 18.77 -13.21 -0.77
N ALA A 364 19.67 -12.23 -0.91
CA ALA A 364 21.05 -12.30 -0.42
C ALA A 364 21.19 -12.09 1.11
N GLY A 365 20.09 -11.81 1.82
CA GLY A 365 20.07 -11.69 3.29
C GLY A 365 20.46 -10.32 3.85
N TYR A 366 20.63 -9.28 3.02
CA TYR A 366 21.03 -7.93 3.47
C TYR A 366 19.85 -7.10 4.02
N VAL A 367 18.88 -7.76 4.69
CA VAL A 367 17.65 -7.12 5.21
C VAL A 367 17.97 -6.13 6.32
N LYS A 368 19.00 -6.37 7.13
CA LYS A 368 19.45 -5.43 8.20
C LYS A 368 19.85 -4.07 7.62
N GLN A 369 20.71 -4.07 6.61
CA GLN A 369 21.21 -2.85 5.97
C GLN A 369 20.06 -2.08 5.31
N ARG A 370 19.12 -2.80 4.69
CA ARG A 370 17.89 -2.24 4.17
C ARG A 370 17.05 -1.62 5.28
N GLY A 371 16.92 -2.29 6.43
CA GLY A 371 16.18 -1.79 7.60
C GLY A 371 16.69 -0.44 8.10
N VAL A 372 18.02 -0.25 8.14
CA VAL A 372 18.64 1.03 8.54
C VAL A 372 18.23 2.17 7.59
N ILE A 373 18.23 1.92 6.26
CA ILE A 373 17.80 2.93 5.27
C ILE A 373 16.33 3.30 5.48
N TYR A 374 15.47 2.31 5.77
CA TYR A 374 14.04 2.58 6.01
C TYR A 374 13.79 3.36 7.31
N ILE A 375 14.58 3.11 8.36
CA ILE A 375 14.54 3.93 9.58
C ILE A 375 14.95 5.37 9.27
N THR A 376 16.05 5.57 8.53
CA THR A 376 16.51 6.92 8.13
C THR A 376 15.43 7.64 7.33
N MET A 377 14.78 6.95 6.38
CA MET A 377 13.67 7.49 5.61
C MET A 377 12.50 7.90 6.52
N ALA A 378 12.10 7.04 7.46
CA ALA A 378 10.96 7.34 8.37
C ALA A 378 11.26 8.53 9.28
N MET A 379 12.45 8.61 9.85
CA MET A 379 12.87 9.74 10.67
C MET A 379 12.90 11.06 9.87
N MET A 380 13.48 11.01 8.68
CA MET A 380 13.52 12.17 7.79
C MET A 380 12.11 12.62 7.40
N ASN A 381 11.21 11.67 7.12
CA ASN A 381 9.82 11.95 6.77
C ASN A 381 9.07 12.70 7.90
N ILE A 382 9.29 12.32 9.16
CA ILE A 382 8.69 13.02 10.31
C ILE A 382 9.23 14.45 10.38
N VAL A 383 10.55 14.61 10.36
CA VAL A 383 11.18 15.93 10.51
C VAL A 383 10.75 16.87 9.36
N LEU A 384 10.88 16.41 8.12
CA LEU A 384 10.45 17.21 6.95
C LEU A 384 8.93 17.40 6.92
N GLY A 385 8.15 16.41 7.39
CA GLY A 385 6.70 16.50 7.52
C GLY A 385 6.31 17.71 8.37
N PHE A 386 6.83 17.82 9.59
CA PHE A 386 6.56 18.96 10.45
C PHE A 386 7.04 20.30 9.86
N LEU A 387 8.24 20.33 9.28
CA LEU A 387 8.83 21.56 8.72
C LEU A 387 8.08 22.05 7.46
N LEU A 388 7.71 21.15 6.55
CA LEU A 388 7.12 21.52 5.28
C LEU A 388 5.58 21.63 5.38
N ALA A 389 4.93 20.75 6.15
CA ALA A 389 3.48 20.83 6.30
C ALA A 389 3.03 22.08 7.05
N SER A 390 3.82 22.57 8.02
CA SER A 390 3.51 23.84 8.73
C SER A 390 3.50 25.06 7.81
N ARG A 391 4.21 25.01 6.66
CA ARG A 391 4.30 26.13 5.71
C ARG A 391 3.43 25.93 4.46
N PHE A 392 3.28 24.71 4.01
CA PHE A 392 2.69 24.37 2.72
C PHE A 392 1.52 23.36 2.82
N GLY A 393 1.02 23.09 4.04
CA GLY A 393 -0.10 22.19 4.25
C GLY A 393 0.13 20.78 3.65
N ALA A 394 -0.88 20.24 2.97
CA ALA A 394 -0.83 18.93 2.33
C ALA A 394 0.28 18.82 1.28
N ALA A 395 0.53 19.86 0.51
CA ALA A 395 1.61 19.85 -0.47
C ALA A 395 2.98 19.71 0.21
N GLY A 396 3.17 20.34 1.38
CA GLY A 396 4.37 20.20 2.20
C GLY A 396 4.55 18.78 2.74
N ALA A 397 3.46 18.16 3.23
CA ALA A 397 3.47 16.77 3.69
C ALA A 397 3.83 15.78 2.54
N CYS A 398 3.24 15.99 1.37
CA CYS A 398 3.53 15.19 0.17
C CYS A 398 4.97 15.38 -0.33
N ALA A 399 5.50 16.63 -0.28
CA ALA A 399 6.89 16.91 -0.60
C ALA A 399 7.86 16.25 0.39
N ALA A 400 7.54 16.19 1.68
CA ALA A 400 8.32 15.47 2.69
C ALA A 400 8.42 13.98 2.37
N ILE A 401 7.30 13.35 1.97
CA ILE A 401 7.27 11.96 1.51
C ILE A 401 8.16 11.81 0.27
N CYS A 402 8.01 12.67 -0.73
CA CYS A 402 8.81 12.66 -1.96
C CYS A 402 10.31 12.64 -1.66
N LEU A 403 10.79 13.60 -0.86
CA LEU A 403 12.19 13.71 -0.49
C LEU A 403 12.68 12.48 0.29
N SER A 404 11.88 11.98 1.22
CA SER A 404 12.21 10.80 2.02
C SER A 404 12.32 9.54 1.15
N TYR A 405 11.46 9.38 0.16
CA TYR A 405 11.55 8.31 -0.81
C TYR A 405 12.79 8.40 -1.70
N PHE A 406 13.19 9.61 -2.13
CA PHE A 406 14.44 9.79 -2.88
C PHE A 406 15.66 9.41 -2.04
N VAL A 407 15.70 9.79 -0.76
CA VAL A 407 16.79 9.39 0.15
C VAL A 407 16.82 7.88 0.32
N ARG A 408 15.66 7.23 0.49
CA ARG A 408 15.57 5.76 0.53
C ARG A 408 16.13 5.13 -0.75
N THR A 409 15.66 5.59 -1.90
CA THR A 409 16.09 5.04 -3.21
C THR A 409 17.57 5.22 -3.43
N ALA A 410 18.13 6.40 -3.09
CA ALA A 410 19.57 6.65 -3.14
C ALA A 410 20.34 5.70 -2.21
N GLY A 411 19.88 5.54 -0.96
CA GLY A 411 20.48 4.60 0.00
C GLY A 411 20.45 3.15 -0.50
N GLN A 412 19.33 2.71 -1.09
CA GLN A 412 19.23 1.39 -1.69
C GLN A 412 20.17 1.22 -2.88
N CYS A 413 20.33 2.21 -3.75
CA CYS A 413 21.28 2.18 -4.86
C CYS A 413 22.74 2.04 -4.38
N VAL A 414 23.08 2.62 -3.23
CA VAL A 414 24.40 2.40 -2.59
C VAL A 414 24.56 0.94 -2.17
N LEU A 415 23.52 0.32 -1.59
CA LEU A 415 23.55 -1.11 -1.26
C LEU A 415 23.69 -1.99 -2.51
N TYR A 416 22.91 -1.70 -3.57
CA TYR A 416 22.98 -2.45 -4.82
C TYR A 416 24.37 -2.38 -5.44
N LYS A 417 24.99 -1.19 -5.44
CA LYS A 417 26.36 -1.02 -5.89
C LYS A 417 27.36 -1.83 -5.04
N LYS A 418 27.24 -1.75 -3.72
CA LYS A 418 28.20 -2.37 -2.78
C LYS A 418 28.13 -3.89 -2.79
N TYR A 419 26.92 -4.48 -2.80
CA TYR A 419 26.72 -5.91 -2.60
C TYR A 419 26.43 -6.68 -3.90
N LEU A 420 25.86 -6.02 -4.92
CA LEU A 420 25.49 -6.65 -6.18
C LEU A 420 26.32 -6.13 -7.37
N GLY A 421 27.23 -5.16 -7.17
CA GLY A 421 28.00 -4.55 -8.23
C GLY A 421 27.18 -3.71 -9.23
N PHE A 422 25.90 -3.42 -8.91
CA PHE A 422 24.98 -2.69 -9.78
C PHE A 422 25.42 -1.24 -9.99
N ARG A 423 25.46 -0.80 -11.25
CA ARG A 423 25.79 0.58 -11.63
C ARG A 423 24.53 1.30 -12.09
N LEU A 424 23.95 2.10 -11.19
CA LEU A 424 22.75 2.90 -11.47
C LEU A 424 22.90 3.77 -12.73
N SER A 425 24.08 4.36 -12.95
CA SER A 425 24.34 5.20 -14.13
C SER A 425 24.09 4.48 -15.47
N ASN A 426 24.46 3.20 -15.55
CA ASN A 426 24.26 2.40 -16.76
C ASN A 426 22.77 2.13 -17.00
N PHE A 427 22.03 1.84 -15.92
CA PHE A 427 20.59 1.64 -15.97
C PHE A 427 19.86 2.92 -16.39
N LEU A 428 20.20 4.05 -15.76
CA LEU A 428 19.60 5.35 -16.09
C LEU A 428 19.83 5.72 -17.55
N LYS A 429 21.07 5.61 -18.05
CA LYS A 429 21.41 5.91 -19.44
C LYS A 429 20.70 4.99 -20.45
N SER A 430 20.43 3.75 -20.09
CA SER A 430 19.83 2.76 -21.00
C SER A 430 18.30 2.77 -21.01
N ALA A 431 17.67 3.21 -19.91
CA ALA A 431 16.19 3.12 -19.79
C ALA A 431 15.51 4.49 -19.89
N TYR A 432 16.03 5.52 -19.23
CA TYR A 432 15.27 6.78 -19.05
C TYR A 432 15.22 7.69 -20.28
N PRO A 433 16.29 7.90 -21.08
CA PRO A 433 16.24 8.85 -22.19
C PRO A 433 15.15 8.51 -23.21
N PHE A 434 15.06 7.24 -23.59
CA PHE A 434 14.05 6.77 -24.55
C PHE A 434 12.64 6.83 -23.99
N TRP A 435 12.48 6.52 -22.69
CA TRP A 435 11.20 6.66 -22.01
C TRP A 435 10.77 8.13 -21.91
N LEU A 436 11.68 9.06 -21.57
CA LEU A 436 11.39 10.50 -21.50
C LEU A 436 10.93 11.05 -22.85
N VAL A 437 11.52 10.59 -23.96
CA VAL A 437 11.08 10.96 -25.30
C VAL A 437 9.66 10.47 -25.56
N ALA A 438 9.38 9.19 -25.26
CA ALA A 438 8.05 8.61 -25.47
C ALA A 438 6.97 9.28 -24.61
N ALA A 439 7.26 9.50 -23.33
CA ALA A 439 6.37 10.18 -22.40
C ALA A 439 6.17 11.67 -22.79
N GLY A 440 7.25 12.35 -23.14
CA GLY A 440 7.21 13.75 -23.58
C GLY A 440 6.34 13.95 -24.83
N ILE A 441 6.48 13.09 -25.84
CA ILE A 441 5.62 13.12 -27.03
C ILE A 441 4.16 12.96 -26.64
N ALA A 442 3.85 11.96 -25.79
CA ALA A 442 2.48 11.70 -25.38
C ALA A 442 1.88 12.86 -24.57
N ILE A 443 2.64 13.46 -23.64
CA ILE A 443 2.20 14.63 -22.86
C ILE A 443 1.94 15.82 -23.76
N VAL A 444 2.87 16.17 -24.67
CA VAL A 444 2.73 17.34 -25.56
C VAL A 444 1.54 17.16 -26.51
N VAL A 445 1.40 16.01 -27.16
CA VAL A 445 0.28 15.75 -28.06
C VAL A 445 -1.05 15.82 -27.29
N THR A 446 -1.12 15.23 -26.10
CA THR A 446 -2.33 15.28 -25.29
C THR A 446 -2.65 16.70 -24.84
N ALA A 447 -1.66 17.50 -24.47
CA ALA A 447 -1.85 18.92 -24.10
C ALA A 447 -2.41 19.74 -25.28
N ILE A 448 -1.87 19.55 -26.48
CA ILE A 448 -2.36 20.22 -27.69
C ILE A 448 -3.81 19.84 -27.98
N VAL A 449 -4.10 18.53 -27.95
CA VAL A 449 -5.46 18.01 -28.21
C VAL A 449 -6.43 18.46 -27.11
N SER A 450 -6.00 18.45 -25.86
CA SER A 450 -6.77 18.91 -24.69
C SER A 450 -7.20 20.36 -24.83
N ASN A 451 -6.32 21.24 -25.35
CA ASN A 451 -6.66 22.66 -25.57
C ASN A 451 -7.59 22.86 -26.77
N GLY A 452 -7.57 21.96 -27.75
CA GLY A 452 -8.43 21.97 -28.93
C GLY A 452 -9.81 21.33 -28.74
N ILE A 453 -10.01 20.56 -27.66
CA ILE A 453 -11.29 19.88 -27.40
C ILE A 453 -12.13 20.76 -26.44
N PRO A 454 -13.21 21.41 -26.91
CA PRO A 454 -14.09 22.25 -26.07
C PRO A 454 -15.03 21.43 -25.18
N ILE A 455 -14.89 20.09 -25.19
CA ILE A 455 -15.75 19.18 -24.43
C ILE A 455 -15.24 19.11 -22.98
N GLY A 456 -16.06 19.60 -22.04
CA GLY A 456 -15.82 19.51 -20.60
C GLY A 456 -16.29 18.18 -19.97
N GLY A 457 -16.06 18.06 -18.67
CA GLY A 457 -16.53 16.93 -17.87
C GLY A 457 -15.85 15.59 -18.21
N TRP A 458 -16.52 14.50 -17.82
CA TRP A 458 -15.99 13.14 -17.94
C TRP A 458 -15.73 12.71 -19.38
N LEU A 459 -16.55 13.14 -20.35
CA LEU A 459 -16.35 12.77 -21.75
C LEU A 459 -15.05 13.37 -22.30
N GLY A 460 -14.78 14.65 -22.03
CA GLY A 460 -13.53 15.30 -22.43
C GLY A 460 -12.30 14.67 -21.77
N LEU A 461 -12.43 14.30 -20.49
CA LEU A 461 -11.38 13.57 -19.76
C LEU A 461 -11.07 12.22 -20.41
N LEU A 462 -12.10 11.41 -20.70
CA LEU A 462 -11.93 10.08 -21.32
C LEU A 462 -11.30 10.17 -22.70
N LEU A 463 -11.69 11.17 -23.51
CA LEU A 463 -11.08 11.40 -24.82
C LEU A 463 -9.59 11.76 -24.68
N CYS A 464 -9.23 12.67 -23.79
CA CYS A 464 -7.83 13.01 -23.54
C CYS A 464 -7.02 11.81 -23.00
N ALA A 465 -7.61 11.01 -22.11
CA ALA A 465 -6.98 9.80 -21.60
C ALA A 465 -6.74 8.76 -22.70
N MET A 466 -7.70 8.57 -23.61
CA MET A 466 -7.54 7.69 -24.77
C MET A 466 -6.45 8.20 -25.71
N VAL A 467 -6.42 9.50 -26.01
CA VAL A 467 -5.37 10.09 -26.83
C VAL A 467 -4.00 9.87 -26.21
N PHE A 468 -3.87 10.18 -24.92
CA PHE A 468 -2.61 9.93 -24.19
C PHE A 468 -2.20 8.46 -24.29
N LEU A 469 -3.10 7.54 -24.00
CA LEU A 469 -2.80 6.10 -23.99
C LEU A 469 -2.35 5.61 -25.37
N VAL A 470 -3.07 5.98 -26.43
CA VAL A 470 -2.73 5.58 -27.80
C VAL A 470 -1.37 6.14 -28.20
N VAL A 471 -1.14 7.44 -28.02
CA VAL A 471 0.13 8.08 -28.39
C VAL A 471 1.28 7.51 -27.57
N TYR A 472 1.08 7.31 -26.28
CA TYR A 472 2.10 6.73 -25.39
C TYR A 472 2.47 5.30 -25.78
N VAL A 473 1.49 4.44 -26.03
CA VAL A 473 1.73 3.06 -26.50
C VAL A 473 2.46 3.05 -27.82
N VAL A 474 2.01 3.84 -28.82
CA VAL A 474 2.69 3.94 -30.10
C VAL A 474 4.14 4.42 -29.92
N ALA A 475 4.38 5.45 -29.13
CA ALA A 475 5.72 5.96 -28.85
C ALA A 475 6.60 4.92 -28.13
N LEU A 476 6.06 4.15 -27.17
CA LEU A 476 6.79 3.07 -26.53
C LEU A 476 7.24 1.99 -27.51
N PHE A 477 6.37 1.56 -28.42
CA PHE A 477 6.73 0.53 -29.41
C PHE A 477 7.66 1.06 -30.51
N SER A 478 7.62 2.37 -30.81
CA SER A 478 8.45 2.98 -31.86
C SER A 478 9.85 3.35 -31.37
N VAL A 479 9.97 3.83 -30.10
CA VAL A 479 11.20 4.45 -29.61
C VAL A 479 11.82 3.69 -28.44
N TYR A 480 10.98 3.07 -27.59
CA TYR A 480 11.43 2.57 -26.30
C TYR A 480 11.72 1.07 -26.27
N PHE A 481 10.80 0.22 -26.75
CA PHE A 481 10.94 -1.23 -26.67
C PHE A 481 11.83 -1.81 -27.76
N ASN A 482 12.72 -2.71 -27.34
CA ASN A 482 13.53 -3.53 -28.24
C ASN A 482 12.85 -4.89 -28.51
N GLY A 483 13.34 -5.65 -29.48
CA GLY A 483 12.77 -6.96 -29.82
C GLY A 483 12.69 -7.96 -28.66
N SER A 484 13.60 -7.86 -27.67
CA SER A 484 13.61 -8.72 -26.50
C SER A 484 12.47 -8.43 -25.51
N GLU A 485 12.10 -7.15 -25.33
CA GLU A 485 10.99 -6.76 -24.48
C GLU A 485 9.65 -7.05 -25.15
N ILE A 486 9.56 -6.81 -26.46
CA ILE A 486 8.37 -7.15 -27.27
C ILE A 486 8.09 -8.65 -27.21
N GLY A 487 9.13 -9.50 -27.30
CA GLY A 487 9.01 -10.94 -27.14
C GLY A 487 8.48 -11.35 -25.77
N LEU A 488 8.91 -10.67 -24.70
CA LEU A 488 8.48 -10.94 -23.34
C LEU A 488 7.02 -10.50 -23.10
N VAL A 489 6.64 -9.31 -23.58
CA VAL A 489 5.25 -8.83 -23.54
C VAL A 489 4.32 -9.78 -24.30
N LYS A 490 4.70 -10.22 -25.51
CA LYS A 490 3.93 -11.23 -26.27
C LYS A 490 3.79 -12.55 -25.53
N SER A 491 4.85 -13.00 -24.82
CA SER A 491 4.81 -14.25 -24.03
C SER A 491 3.91 -14.15 -22.80
N LEU A 492 3.80 -12.98 -22.21
CA LEU A 492 2.90 -12.73 -21.06
C LEU A 492 1.43 -12.66 -21.51
N ILE A 493 1.15 -12.04 -22.64
CA ILE A 493 -0.21 -11.95 -23.22
C ILE A 493 -0.62 -13.29 -23.84
N GLY A 494 0.30 -14.02 -24.49
CA GLY A 494 0.02 -15.29 -25.17
C GLY A 494 -0.14 -16.52 -24.25
N LYS A 495 0.22 -16.43 -22.97
CA LYS A 495 0.01 -17.51 -21.99
C LYS A 495 -1.40 -17.53 -21.37
N GLY A 496 -2.31 -16.69 -21.83
CA GLY A 496 -3.73 -16.68 -21.47
C GLY A 496 -4.59 -17.63 -22.33
N LYS A 497 -3.95 -18.52 -23.13
CA LYS A 497 -4.66 -19.59 -23.84
C LYS A 497 -4.32 -20.96 -23.28
#